data_dc190923a2908a0e98cb34e36b3b9687
#
_entry.id   dc190923a2908a0e98cb34e36b3b9687
#
_cell.length_a   1.000
_cell.length_b   1.000
_cell.length_c   1.000
_cell.angle_alpha   90.00
_cell.angle_beta   90.00
_cell.angle_gamma   90.00
#
_symmetry.space_group_name_H-M   'P 1'
#
loop_
_entity.id
_entity.type
_entity.pdbx_description
1 polymer ?
#
loop_
_entity_poly.entity_id
_entity_poly.type
_entity_poly.pdbx_seq_one_letter_code
_entity_poly.pdbx_strand_id
1 'polypeptide(L)'
;FQIFMLKRTSQAAFASGMFVFPGGRVDGDDHLHKYDRYRVGPSQEQAPQVEALGYEWRGFWIAALRETFEEAGLILAYDSAGEMVSLASDKDYTRFQEYREPLHRHKLSLLEICQTENLKLAVDRVHFYNRFVTPVGRPRRFDTRFFIASAPEEQRGRHDEMETVESIWITPQEALKLHEQKEFGLMNVTRIQLEKLALFPDKHSLIAMAENQRHFLIRRPNLPPPE
;
A
#
# COMPACT_ATOMS: atom_id res chain seq x y z
N PHE A 1 3.30 8.47 -15.40
CA PHE A 1 3.84 7.76 -14.25
C PHE A 1 3.36 6.31 -14.24
N GLN A 2 4.09 5.46 -13.51
CA GLN A 2 3.74 4.06 -13.32
C GLN A 2 3.32 3.80 -11.87
N ILE A 3 2.52 2.79 -11.69
CA ILE A 3 2.10 2.25 -10.39
C ILE A 3 2.59 0.80 -10.25
N PHE A 4 2.90 0.40 -9.03
CA PHE A 4 3.30 -0.96 -8.73
C PHE A 4 2.07 -1.83 -8.48
N MET A 5 1.96 -2.93 -9.20
CA MET A 5 0.85 -3.88 -9.05
C MET A 5 1.38 -5.30 -8.89
N LEU A 6 0.64 -6.09 -8.15
CA LEU A 6 0.95 -7.48 -7.82
C LEU A 6 -0.15 -8.39 -8.34
N LYS A 7 0.22 -9.51 -8.94
CA LYS A 7 -0.73 -10.55 -9.37
C LYS A 7 -0.87 -11.59 -8.29
N ARG A 8 -2.07 -11.77 -7.78
CA ARG A 8 -2.37 -12.79 -6.78
C ARG A 8 -2.28 -14.19 -7.37
N THR A 9 -1.82 -15.13 -6.54
CA THR A 9 -1.79 -16.55 -6.93
C THR A 9 -3.18 -17.04 -7.37
N SER A 10 -3.22 -17.98 -8.30
CA SER A 10 -4.47 -18.63 -8.73
C SER A 10 -5.18 -19.42 -7.62
N GLN A 11 -4.49 -19.73 -6.53
CA GLN A 11 -5.04 -20.43 -5.37
C GLN A 11 -5.57 -19.45 -4.29
N ALA A 12 -5.43 -18.14 -4.47
CA ALA A 12 -5.92 -17.17 -3.52
C ALA A 12 -7.44 -17.27 -3.33
N ALA A 13 -7.90 -17.30 -2.09
CA ALA A 13 -9.32 -17.38 -1.74
C ALA A 13 -10.14 -16.14 -2.16
N PHE A 14 -9.48 -15.06 -2.55
CA PHE A 14 -10.08 -13.81 -2.99
C PHE A 14 -9.20 -13.16 -4.08
N ALA A 15 -9.82 -12.60 -5.12
CA ALA A 15 -9.16 -11.98 -6.28
C ALA A 15 -8.09 -12.89 -6.94
N SER A 16 -8.36 -14.18 -7.03
CA SER A 16 -7.47 -15.17 -7.63
C SER A 16 -7.05 -14.77 -9.05
N GLY A 17 -5.73 -14.74 -9.30
CA GLY A 17 -5.14 -14.39 -10.60
C GLY A 17 -5.32 -12.92 -11.03
N MET A 18 -5.90 -12.08 -10.18
CA MET A 18 -6.11 -10.66 -10.49
C MET A 18 -4.93 -9.81 -10.00
N PHE A 19 -4.72 -8.69 -10.68
CA PHE A 19 -3.79 -7.67 -10.25
C PHE A 19 -4.41 -6.77 -9.18
N VAL A 20 -3.63 -6.51 -8.13
CA VAL A 20 -4.00 -5.71 -6.97
C VAL A 20 -2.89 -4.74 -6.60
N PHE A 21 -3.19 -3.71 -5.83
CA PHE A 21 -2.16 -2.93 -5.13
C PHE A 21 -1.62 -3.72 -3.94
N PRO A 22 -0.36 -3.50 -3.51
CA PRO A 22 0.12 -4.04 -2.25
C PRO A 22 -0.82 -3.67 -1.10
N GLY A 23 -1.11 -4.62 -0.20
CA GLY A 23 -1.92 -4.34 0.97
C GLY A 23 -2.73 -5.52 1.47
N GLY A 24 -2.96 -5.53 2.77
CA GLY A 24 -3.67 -6.58 3.48
C GLY A 24 -4.49 -6.07 4.65
N ARG A 25 -4.45 -6.77 5.76
CA ARG A 25 -5.22 -6.45 6.96
C ARG A 25 -4.41 -5.59 7.92
N VAL A 26 -5.12 -4.83 8.72
CA VAL A 26 -4.52 -4.20 9.90
C VAL A 26 -4.39 -5.26 10.99
N ASP A 27 -3.19 -5.45 11.49
CA ASP A 27 -2.90 -6.35 12.58
C ASP A 27 -2.93 -5.63 13.94
N GLY A 28 -3.06 -6.40 15.02
CA GLY A 28 -3.05 -5.83 16.37
C GLY A 28 -1.78 -5.02 16.67
N ASP A 29 -0.65 -5.49 16.18
CA ASP A 29 0.66 -4.86 16.38
C ASP A 29 0.82 -3.53 15.63
N ASP A 30 0.08 -3.30 14.54
CA ASP A 30 0.10 -2.04 13.80
C ASP A 30 -0.41 -0.85 14.64
N HIS A 31 -1.21 -1.12 15.68
CA HIS A 31 -1.74 -0.12 16.60
C HIS A 31 -0.78 0.28 17.75
N LEU A 32 0.35 -0.40 17.90
CA LEU A 32 1.24 -0.20 19.04
C LEU A 32 1.81 1.23 19.09
N HIS A 33 1.66 1.88 20.25
CA HIS A 33 2.23 3.20 20.51
C HIS A 33 3.78 3.22 20.44
N LYS A 34 4.42 2.05 20.53
CA LYS A 34 5.86 1.93 20.36
C LYS A 34 6.36 2.45 19.02
N TYR A 35 5.54 2.39 17.96
CA TYR A 35 5.85 2.97 16.65
C TYR A 35 6.05 4.49 16.68
N ASP A 36 5.53 5.21 17.69
CA ASP A 36 5.69 6.65 17.78
C ASP A 36 7.17 7.11 17.87
N ARG A 37 8.05 6.23 18.30
CA ARG A 37 9.50 6.46 18.31
C ARG A 37 10.20 6.10 17.00
N TYR A 38 9.54 5.30 16.18
CA TYR A 38 10.07 4.71 14.94
C TYR A 38 9.31 5.18 13.71
N ARG A 39 8.83 6.42 13.73
CA ARG A 39 8.19 7.06 12.58
C ARG A 39 8.52 8.55 12.51
N VAL A 40 8.44 9.08 11.30
CA VAL A 40 8.36 10.50 11.00
C VAL A 40 6.95 10.78 10.52
N GLY A 41 6.32 11.83 11.02
CA GLY A 41 4.92 12.15 10.70
C GLY A 41 3.91 11.42 11.63
N PRO A 42 2.61 11.61 11.41
CA PRO A 42 2.06 12.48 10.37
C PRO A 42 2.47 13.94 10.56
N SER A 43 2.63 14.67 9.44
CA SER A 43 2.92 16.11 9.47
C SER A 43 1.67 16.94 9.81
N GLN A 44 1.83 18.26 9.98
CA GLN A 44 0.67 19.15 10.20
C GLN A 44 -0.28 19.17 8.99
N GLU A 45 0.25 19.08 7.79
CA GLU A 45 -0.51 19.01 6.55
C GLU A 45 -1.37 17.76 6.47
N GLN A 46 -0.95 16.67 7.13
CA GLN A 46 -1.68 15.40 7.21
C GLN A 46 -2.76 15.39 8.32
N ALA A 47 -2.91 16.45 9.12
CA ALA A 47 -3.92 16.51 10.18
C ALA A 47 -5.36 16.18 9.70
N PRO A 48 -5.83 16.65 8.52
CA PRO A 48 -7.16 16.26 8.00
C PRO A 48 -7.25 14.77 7.66
N GLN A 49 -6.14 14.13 7.30
CA GLN A 49 -6.07 12.69 7.04
C GLN A 49 -6.17 11.90 8.35
N VAL A 50 -5.51 12.36 9.41
CA VAL A 50 -5.62 11.80 10.77
C VAL A 50 -7.06 11.85 11.25
N GLU A 51 -7.73 13.02 11.10
CA GLU A 51 -9.12 13.20 11.47
C GLU A 51 -10.05 12.25 10.68
N ALA A 52 -9.85 12.14 9.38
CA ALA A 52 -10.66 11.27 8.51
C ALA A 52 -10.49 9.76 8.82
N LEU A 53 -9.33 9.35 9.26
CA LEU A 53 -9.04 7.95 9.68
C LEU A 53 -9.51 7.67 11.11
N GLY A 54 -9.68 8.71 11.93
CA GLY A 54 -10.13 8.58 13.31
C GLY A 54 -9.08 8.03 14.27
N TYR A 55 -9.50 7.50 15.40
CA TYR A 55 -8.60 7.05 16.47
C TYR A 55 -7.67 5.91 16.05
N GLU A 56 -8.05 5.12 15.06
CA GLU A 56 -7.24 3.99 14.53
C GLU A 56 -6.22 4.41 13.47
N TRP A 57 -6.06 5.71 13.20
CA TRP A 57 -5.21 6.24 12.12
C TRP A 57 -3.80 5.60 12.09
N ARG A 58 -3.19 5.38 13.27
CA ARG A 58 -1.86 4.77 13.37
C ARG A 58 -1.84 3.38 12.73
N GLY A 59 -2.76 2.51 13.13
CA GLY A 59 -2.83 1.15 12.61
C GLY A 59 -2.98 1.12 11.09
N PHE A 60 -3.78 1.99 10.51
CA PHE A 60 -3.95 2.05 9.05
C PHE A 60 -2.67 2.46 8.32
N TRP A 61 -1.92 3.45 8.83
CA TRP A 61 -0.66 3.85 8.24
C TRP A 61 0.44 2.81 8.39
N ILE A 62 0.56 2.24 9.59
CA ILE A 62 1.57 1.20 9.85
C ILE A 62 1.28 -0.04 9.01
N ALA A 63 0.01 -0.47 8.93
CA ALA A 63 -0.39 -1.56 8.06
C ALA A 63 -0.04 -1.29 6.59
N ALA A 64 -0.33 -0.08 6.08
CA ALA A 64 0.00 0.26 4.69
C ALA A 64 1.52 0.16 4.42
N LEU A 65 2.36 0.59 5.36
CA LEU A 65 3.82 0.51 5.26
C LEU A 65 4.31 -0.94 5.38
N ARG A 66 3.76 -1.71 6.34
CA ARG A 66 4.12 -3.12 6.56
C ARG A 66 3.77 -3.97 5.35
N GLU A 67 2.55 -3.89 4.88
CA GLU A 67 2.07 -4.66 3.73
C GLU A 67 2.84 -4.31 2.44
N THR A 68 3.16 -3.02 2.24
CA THR A 68 3.97 -2.60 1.09
C THR A 68 5.37 -3.22 1.14
N PHE A 69 5.98 -3.29 2.31
CA PHE A 69 7.27 -3.96 2.44
C PHE A 69 7.13 -5.49 2.31
N GLU A 70 6.16 -6.08 2.96
CA GLU A 70 5.92 -7.52 2.97
C GLU A 70 5.65 -8.06 1.57
N GLU A 71 4.70 -7.47 0.84
CA GLU A 71 4.27 -7.97 -0.46
C GLU A 71 5.12 -7.45 -1.63
N ALA A 72 5.60 -6.20 -1.57
CA ALA A 72 6.31 -5.55 -2.67
C ALA A 72 7.83 -5.40 -2.45
N GLY A 73 8.33 -5.61 -1.23
CA GLY A 73 9.73 -5.41 -0.88
C GLY A 73 10.17 -3.94 -0.89
N LEU A 74 9.21 -3.02 -0.89
CA LEU A 74 9.46 -1.57 -0.85
C LEU A 74 9.29 -1.06 0.57
N ILE A 75 10.39 -0.60 1.20
CA ILE A 75 10.38 -0.07 2.55
C ILE A 75 10.40 1.46 2.53
N LEU A 76 9.30 2.07 2.95
CA LEU A 76 9.20 3.53 3.08
C LEU A 76 9.63 3.93 4.50
N ALA A 77 10.91 4.10 4.68
CA ALA A 77 11.52 4.46 5.94
C ALA A 77 12.76 5.33 5.74
N TYR A 78 13.08 6.11 6.73
CA TYR A 78 14.33 6.86 6.84
C TYR A 78 15.34 6.05 7.65
N ASP A 79 16.57 6.15 7.25
CA ASP A 79 17.73 5.63 8.01
C ASP A 79 18.14 6.54 9.17
N SER A 80 19.25 6.22 9.83
CA SER A 80 19.80 7.00 10.94
C SER A 80 20.32 8.38 10.55
N ALA A 81 20.60 8.61 9.26
CA ALA A 81 20.99 9.90 8.72
C ALA A 81 19.79 10.79 8.36
N GLY A 82 18.59 10.22 8.38
CA GLY A 82 17.36 10.89 7.98
C GLY A 82 17.09 10.86 6.47
N GLU A 83 17.83 10.03 5.72
CA GLU A 83 17.66 9.81 4.30
C GLU A 83 16.75 8.61 4.04
N MET A 84 16.04 8.62 2.92
CA MET A 84 15.23 7.47 2.52
C MET A 84 16.13 6.23 2.33
N VAL A 85 15.75 5.11 2.95
CA VAL A 85 16.52 3.86 2.86
C VAL A 85 16.82 3.51 1.42
N SER A 86 18.12 3.34 1.11
CA SER A 86 18.59 2.84 -0.17
C SER A 86 18.80 1.33 -0.10
N LEU A 87 18.30 0.61 -1.11
CA LEU A 87 18.56 -0.80 -1.33
C LEU A 87 19.31 -1.01 -2.67
N ALA A 88 20.13 -0.03 -3.07
CA ALA A 88 20.90 -0.09 -4.30
C ALA A 88 22.02 -1.14 -4.27
N SER A 89 22.61 -1.41 -3.08
CA SER A 89 23.60 -2.45 -2.94
C SER A 89 22.95 -3.84 -2.86
N ASP A 90 23.56 -4.85 -3.51
CA ASP A 90 23.07 -6.24 -3.44
C ASP A 90 23.05 -6.78 -2.00
N LYS A 91 23.99 -6.34 -1.15
CA LYS A 91 24.05 -6.71 0.26
C LYS A 91 22.84 -6.20 1.03
N ASP A 92 22.50 -4.93 0.88
CA ASP A 92 21.35 -4.32 1.57
C ASP A 92 20.05 -4.88 1.01
N TYR A 93 19.95 -5.01 -0.32
CA TYR A 93 18.80 -5.63 -0.96
C TYR A 93 18.54 -7.04 -0.40
N THR A 94 19.55 -7.91 -0.39
CA THR A 94 19.41 -9.29 0.12
C THR A 94 19.00 -9.30 1.58
N ARG A 95 19.65 -8.49 2.43
CA ARG A 95 19.33 -8.40 3.87
C ARG A 95 17.87 -8.02 4.10
N PHE A 96 17.35 -7.03 3.37
CA PHE A 96 15.94 -6.63 3.51
C PHE A 96 14.98 -7.67 2.92
N GLN A 97 15.34 -8.38 1.85
CA GLN A 97 14.51 -9.47 1.35
C GLN A 97 14.35 -10.61 2.38
N GLU A 98 15.40 -10.90 3.17
CA GLU A 98 15.37 -11.93 4.21
C GLU A 98 14.38 -11.62 5.35
N TYR A 99 14.01 -10.36 5.58
CA TYR A 99 12.99 -9.99 6.57
C TYR A 99 11.57 -10.31 6.13
N ARG A 100 11.29 -10.39 4.83
CA ARG A 100 9.91 -10.47 4.31
C ARG A 100 9.20 -11.75 4.70
N GLU A 101 9.83 -12.91 4.57
CA GLU A 101 9.21 -14.19 4.94
C GLU A 101 8.93 -14.30 6.45
N PRO A 102 9.86 -13.98 7.36
CA PRO A 102 9.57 -13.93 8.79
C PRO A 102 8.48 -12.93 9.16
N LEU A 103 8.43 -11.76 8.50
CA LEU A 103 7.38 -10.75 8.70
C LEU A 103 6.02 -11.32 8.29
N HIS A 104 5.90 -11.86 7.09
CA HIS A 104 4.68 -12.49 6.57
C HIS A 104 4.16 -13.62 7.47
N ARG A 105 5.08 -14.38 8.07
CA ARG A 105 4.73 -15.48 9.00
C ARG A 105 4.54 -15.04 10.45
N HIS A 106 4.48 -13.74 10.73
CA HIS A 106 4.38 -13.17 12.08
C HIS A 106 5.45 -13.69 13.06
N LYS A 107 6.63 -14.06 12.53
CA LYS A 107 7.81 -14.45 13.33
C LYS A 107 8.71 -13.26 13.66
N LEU A 108 8.51 -12.17 12.96
CA LEU A 108 9.19 -10.90 13.09
C LEU A 108 8.18 -9.79 12.85
N SER A 109 8.22 -8.72 13.61
CA SER A 109 7.37 -7.54 13.41
C SER A 109 8.12 -6.45 12.64
N LEU A 110 7.38 -5.57 11.96
CA LEU A 110 7.96 -4.37 11.35
C LEU A 110 8.67 -3.49 12.40
N LEU A 111 8.16 -3.47 13.64
CA LEU A 111 8.79 -2.74 14.73
C LEU A 111 10.20 -3.26 15.05
N GLU A 112 10.37 -4.60 15.11
CA GLU A 112 11.68 -5.22 15.35
C GLU A 112 12.65 -4.93 14.19
N ILE A 113 12.17 -4.90 12.94
CA ILE A 113 12.98 -4.47 11.79
C ILE A 113 13.42 -3.02 11.97
N CYS A 114 12.50 -2.12 12.34
CA CYS A 114 12.85 -0.72 12.61
C CYS A 114 13.89 -0.58 13.73
N GLN A 115 13.82 -1.42 14.75
CA GLN A 115 14.78 -1.43 15.86
C GLN A 115 16.16 -1.93 15.43
N THR A 116 16.19 -3.03 14.69
CA THR A 116 17.42 -3.69 14.25
C THR A 116 18.19 -2.82 13.26
N GLU A 117 17.48 -2.22 12.31
CA GLU A 117 18.04 -1.39 11.24
C GLU A 117 18.11 0.10 11.59
N ASN A 118 17.67 0.49 12.82
CA ASN A 118 17.60 1.88 13.28
C ASN A 118 16.82 2.80 12.31
N LEU A 119 15.61 2.35 11.92
CA LEU A 119 14.76 3.03 10.95
C LEU A 119 13.67 3.86 11.59
N LYS A 120 13.20 4.87 10.85
CA LYS A 120 11.96 5.57 11.12
C LYS A 120 11.03 5.49 9.90
N LEU A 121 9.87 4.89 10.07
CA LEU A 121 8.84 4.76 9.03
C LEU A 121 8.41 6.14 8.51
N ALA A 122 8.37 6.28 7.20
CA ALA A 122 8.07 7.55 6.51
C ALA A 122 6.55 7.78 6.38
N VAL A 123 5.85 7.90 7.52
CA VAL A 123 4.40 8.19 7.55
C VAL A 123 4.09 9.52 6.87
N ASP A 124 4.99 10.49 6.98
CA ASP A 124 4.91 11.81 6.31
C ASP A 124 4.90 11.73 4.77
N ARG A 125 5.35 10.60 4.19
CA ARG A 125 5.40 10.37 2.73
C ARG A 125 4.25 9.50 2.20
N VAL A 126 3.36 9.06 3.08
CA VAL A 126 2.23 8.19 2.74
C VAL A 126 0.93 8.94 3.01
N HIS A 127 0.12 9.14 1.98
CA HIS A 127 -1.06 10.00 2.04
C HIS A 127 -2.34 9.19 1.94
N PHE A 128 -3.25 9.35 2.91
CA PHE A 128 -4.57 8.75 2.83
C PHE A 128 -5.35 9.34 1.66
N TYR A 129 -5.87 8.48 0.79
CA TYR A 129 -6.51 8.91 -0.46
C TYR A 129 -8.02 8.75 -0.42
N ASN A 130 -8.51 7.55 -0.11
CA ASN A 130 -9.95 7.30 -0.04
C ASN A 130 -10.28 6.00 0.70
N ARG A 131 -11.58 5.77 0.92
CA ARG A 131 -12.12 4.61 1.60
C ARG A 131 -13.20 3.95 0.76
N PHE A 132 -13.11 2.64 0.60
CA PHE A 132 -14.12 1.81 -0.03
C PHE A 132 -14.71 0.82 0.95
N VAL A 133 -16.02 0.81 1.09
CA VAL A 133 -16.74 -0.13 1.96
C VAL A 133 -17.60 -1.02 1.08
N THR A 134 -17.39 -2.33 1.15
CA THR A 134 -18.23 -3.30 0.43
C THR A 134 -19.70 -3.19 0.88
N PRO A 135 -20.67 -3.11 -0.03
CA PRO A 135 -22.08 -3.02 0.31
C PRO A 135 -22.58 -4.16 1.19
N VAL A 136 -23.64 -3.90 1.94
CA VAL A 136 -24.36 -4.93 2.70
C VAL A 136 -24.95 -5.97 1.73
N GLY A 137 -25.00 -7.23 2.17
CA GLY A 137 -25.54 -8.34 1.37
C GLY A 137 -24.49 -9.11 0.55
N ARG A 138 -23.21 -8.72 0.63
CA ARG A 138 -22.13 -9.50 0.01
C ARG A 138 -21.56 -10.54 0.98
N PRO A 139 -21.15 -11.73 0.49
CA PRO A 139 -20.62 -12.82 1.33
C PRO A 139 -19.35 -12.43 2.09
N ARG A 140 -18.50 -11.63 1.45
CA ARG A 140 -17.31 -11.01 2.09
C ARG A 140 -17.39 -9.51 1.96
N ARG A 141 -17.12 -8.82 3.06
CA ARG A 141 -17.14 -7.36 3.10
C ARG A 141 -15.79 -6.86 3.59
N PHE A 142 -15.31 -5.84 2.90
CA PHE A 142 -14.06 -5.16 3.22
C PHE A 142 -14.37 -3.68 3.48
N ASP A 143 -13.59 -3.09 4.35
CA ASP A 143 -13.54 -1.68 4.63
C ASP A 143 -12.11 -1.20 4.39
N THR A 144 -11.82 -0.87 3.13
CA THR A 144 -10.46 -0.67 2.63
C THR A 144 -10.12 0.81 2.58
N ARG A 145 -8.98 1.18 3.16
CA ARG A 145 -8.35 2.49 3.04
C ARG A 145 -7.26 2.40 1.99
N PHE A 146 -7.26 3.34 1.06
CA PHE A 146 -6.23 3.46 0.03
C PHE A 146 -5.31 4.61 0.36
N PHE A 147 -4.02 4.37 0.22
CA PHE A 147 -2.97 5.34 0.41
C PHE A 147 -2.19 5.54 -0.88
N ILE A 148 -1.56 6.72 -1.01
CA ILE A 148 -0.67 7.05 -2.12
C ILE A 148 0.68 7.43 -1.53
N ALA A 149 1.74 6.87 -2.11
CA ALA A 149 3.12 7.20 -1.80
C ALA A 149 3.98 7.13 -3.07
N SER A 150 5.03 7.92 -3.11
CA SER A 150 6.11 7.70 -4.10
C SER A 150 6.96 6.52 -3.65
N ALA A 151 7.23 5.58 -4.55
CA ALA A 151 8.21 4.55 -4.27
C ALA A 151 9.61 5.16 -4.14
N PRO A 152 10.45 4.66 -3.23
CA PRO A 152 11.85 5.08 -3.14
C PRO A 152 12.61 4.76 -4.43
N GLU A 153 13.44 5.70 -4.90
CA GLU A 153 14.10 5.60 -6.22
C GLU A 153 15.15 4.48 -6.29
N GLU A 154 15.82 4.21 -5.17
CA GLU A 154 16.89 3.22 -5.07
C GLU A 154 16.42 1.85 -4.55
N GLN A 155 15.14 1.53 -4.76
CA GLN A 155 14.57 0.25 -4.37
C GLN A 155 13.91 -0.46 -5.55
N ARG A 156 14.07 -1.77 -5.62
CA ARG A 156 13.45 -2.62 -6.63
C ARG A 156 12.26 -3.35 -6.02
N GLY A 157 11.05 -2.99 -6.45
CA GLY A 157 9.85 -3.73 -6.06
C GLY A 157 9.85 -5.14 -6.65
N ARG A 158 9.52 -6.13 -5.82
CA ARG A 158 9.38 -7.52 -6.22
C ARG A 158 8.28 -8.20 -5.40
N HIS A 159 7.45 -9.03 -6.05
CA HIS A 159 6.45 -9.85 -5.37
C HIS A 159 7.08 -10.83 -4.36
N ASP A 160 6.27 -11.33 -3.43
CA ASP A 160 6.72 -12.15 -2.29
C ASP A 160 6.86 -13.64 -2.61
N GLU A 161 6.36 -14.11 -3.77
CA GLU A 161 6.32 -15.52 -4.18
C GLU A 161 5.43 -16.42 -3.27
N MET A 162 4.72 -15.83 -2.32
CA MET A 162 3.80 -16.54 -1.38
C MET A 162 2.34 -16.26 -1.70
N GLU A 163 1.90 -15.02 -1.56
CA GLU A 163 0.54 -14.59 -1.92
C GLU A 163 0.45 -14.07 -3.35
N THR A 164 1.57 -13.57 -3.89
CA THR A 164 1.69 -12.97 -5.21
C THR A 164 2.76 -13.68 -6.05
N VAL A 165 2.52 -13.77 -7.35
CA VAL A 165 3.35 -14.56 -8.29
C VAL A 165 3.96 -13.73 -9.41
N GLU A 166 3.58 -12.47 -9.52
CA GLU A 166 4.07 -11.54 -10.54
C GLU A 166 3.99 -10.11 -10.00
N SER A 167 4.91 -9.27 -10.39
CA SER A 167 4.88 -7.84 -10.09
C SER A 167 5.19 -7.02 -11.33
N ILE A 168 4.54 -5.88 -11.48
CA ILE A 168 4.69 -5.02 -12.66
C ILE A 168 4.60 -3.54 -12.26
N TRP A 169 5.46 -2.72 -12.89
CA TRP A 169 5.27 -1.29 -12.99
C TRP A 169 4.51 -0.99 -14.28
N ILE A 170 3.33 -0.43 -14.17
CA ILE A 170 2.43 -0.18 -15.30
C ILE A 170 1.75 1.18 -15.17
N THR A 171 1.49 1.86 -16.30
CA THR A 171 0.68 3.07 -16.25
C THR A 171 -0.80 2.75 -15.99
N PRO A 172 -1.57 3.62 -15.30
CA PRO A 172 -3.00 3.40 -15.10
C PRO A 172 -3.75 3.18 -16.42
N GLN A 173 -3.40 3.94 -17.45
CA GLN A 173 -4.03 3.84 -18.78
C GLN A 173 -3.76 2.50 -19.45
N GLU A 174 -2.53 2.00 -19.36
CA GLU A 174 -2.15 0.70 -19.94
C GLU A 174 -2.82 -0.46 -19.21
N ALA A 175 -2.86 -0.41 -17.87
CA ALA A 175 -3.56 -1.42 -17.07
C ALA A 175 -5.05 -1.50 -17.42
N LEU A 176 -5.73 -0.36 -17.60
CA LEU A 176 -7.14 -0.30 -18.02
C LEU A 176 -7.33 -0.85 -19.43
N LYS A 177 -6.46 -0.49 -20.38
CA LYS A 177 -6.50 -1.00 -21.76
C LYS A 177 -6.34 -2.53 -21.80
N LEU A 178 -5.36 -3.06 -21.10
CA LEU A 178 -5.15 -4.52 -21.03
C LEU A 178 -6.33 -5.22 -20.32
N HIS A 179 -6.95 -4.56 -19.33
CA HIS A 179 -8.15 -5.10 -18.70
C HIS A 179 -9.32 -5.21 -19.67
N GLU A 180 -9.57 -4.22 -20.53
CA GLU A 180 -10.58 -4.27 -21.58
C GLU A 180 -10.33 -5.41 -22.60
N GLN A 181 -9.05 -5.69 -22.87
CA GLN A 181 -8.59 -6.79 -23.72
C GLN A 181 -8.66 -8.16 -23.04
N LYS A 182 -9.03 -8.23 -21.75
CA LYS A 182 -9.07 -9.43 -20.89
C LYS A 182 -7.70 -10.06 -20.62
N GLU A 183 -6.62 -9.31 -20.80
CA GLU A 183 -5.24 -9.73 -20.54
C GLU A 183 -4.76 -9.35 -19.12
N PHE A 184 -5.47 -8.44 -18.46
CA PHE A 184 -5.14 -7.93 -17.14
C PHE A 184 -6.37 -7.97 -16.22
N GLY A 185 -6.45 -9.00 -15.39
CA GLY A 185 -7.58 -9.19 -14.49
C GLY A 185 -7.61 -8.13 -13.38
N LEU A 186 -8.70 -7.37 -13.28
CA LEU A 186 -8.90 -6.35 -12.24
C LEU A 186 -10.22 -6.57 -11.51
N MET A 187 -10.18 -6.40 -10.19
CA MET A 187 -11.42 -6.23 -9.44
C MET A 187 -12.02 -4.85 -9.71
N ASN A 188 -13.35 -4.74 -9.58
CA ASN A 188 -14.06 -3.48 -9.82
C ASN A 188 -13.51 -2.31 -8.98
N VAL A 189 -13.17 -2.53 -7.71
CA VAL A 189 -12.59 -1.49 -6.86
C VAL A 189 -11.22 -1.03 -7.37
N THR A 190 -10.37 -1.97 -7.81
CA THR A 190 -9.05 -1.69 -8.39
C THR A 190 -9.18 -0.90 -9.69
N ARG A 191 -10.08 -1.33 -10.59
CA ARG A 191 -10.40 -0.62 -11.83
C ARG A 191 -10.82 0.83 -11.57
N ILE A 192 -11.75 1.06 -10.64
CA ILE A 192 -12.20 2.42 -10.27
C ILE A 192 -11.04 3.28 -9.74
N GLN A 193 -10.10 2.71 -8.98
CA GLN A 193 -8.92 3.44 -8.54
C GLN A 193 -8.04 3.82 -9.73
N LEU A 194 -7.77 2.88 -10.64
CA LEU A 194 -6.98 3.12 -11.84
C LEU A 194 -7.60 4.20 -12.74
N GLU A 195 -8.92 4.19 -12.92
CA GLU A 195 -9.64 5.22 -13.68
C GLU A 195 -9.41 6.62 -13.10
N LYS A 196 -9.38 6.74 -11.77
CA LYS A 196 -9.09 8.03 -11.12
C LYS A 196 -7.63 8.42 -11.25
N LEU A 197 -6.70 7.46 -11.08
CA LEU A 197 -5.26 7.72 -11.24
C LEU A 197 -4.92 8.11 -12.67
N ALA A 198 -5.62 7.56 -13.67
CA ALA A 198 -5.45 7.87 -15.08
C ALA A 198 -5.78 9.33 -15.45
N LEU A 199 -6.48 10.07 -14.57
CA LEU A 199 -6.79 11.49 -14.78
C LEU A 199 -5.61 12.44 -14.50
N PHE A 200 -4.56 11.95 -13.82
CA PHE A 200 -3.40 12.76 -13.48
C PHE A 200 -2.35 12.68 -14.59
N PRO A 201 -1.81 13.82 -15.03
CA PRO A 201 -0.82 13.84 -16.10
C PRO A 201 0.54 13.26 -15.68
N ASP A 202 0.90 13.39 -14.41
CA ASP A 202 2.19 12.97 -13.88
C ASP A 202 2.15 12.63 -12.38
N LYS A 203 3.24 12.05 -11.89
CA LYS A 203 3.40 11.67 -10.47
C LYS A 203 3.32 12.89 -9.54
N HIS A 204 3.90 14.01 -9.94
CA HIS A 204 3.98 15.20 -9.09
C HIS A 204 2.58 15.76 -8.79
N SER A 205 1.73 15.90 -9.81
CA SER A 205 0.35 16.37 -9.65
C SER A 205 -0.50 15.43 -8.80
N LEU A 206 -0.28 14.12 -8.93
CA LEU A 206 -0.96 13.13 -8.10
C LEU A 206 -0.56 13.24 -6.62
N ILE A 207 0.73 13.32 -6.32
CA ILE A 207 1.23 13.45 -4.95
C ILE A 207 0.79 14.80 -4.35
N ALA A 208 0.94 15.90 -5.09
CA ALA A 208 0.48 17.21 -4.64
C ALA A 208 -1.03 17.24 -4.33
N MET A 209 -1.86 16.55 -5.12
CA MET A 209 -3.27 16.39 -4.81
C MET A 209 -3.47 15.62 -3.50
N ALA A 210 -2.77 14.48 -3.31
CA ALA A 210 -2.92 13.66 -2.11
C ALA A 210 -2.45 14.39 -0.85
N GLU A 211 -1.39 15.16 -0.90
CA GLU A 211 -0.90 16.02 0.20
C GLU A 211 -1.91 17.10 0.58
N ASN A 212 -2.52 17.72 -0.42
CA ASN A 212 -3.46 18.83 -0.23
C ASN A 212 -4.92 18.40 -0.03
N GLN A 213 -5.21 17.10 -0.08
CA GLN A 213 -6.58 16.60 0.08
C GLN A 213 -7.09 16.87 1.50
N ARG A 214 -8.30 17.45 1.60
CA ARG A 214 -8.96 17.80 2.87
C ARG A 214 -10.30 17.07 3.05
N HIS A 215 -10.86 16.53 1.96
CA HIS A 215 -12.14 15.84 1.96
C HIS A 215 -11.96 14.42 1.45
N PHE A 216 -12.39 13.45 2.24
CA PHE A 216 -12.19 12.04 1.95
C PHE A 216 -13.52 11.35 1.67
N LEU A 217 -13.72 10.89 0.45
CA LEU A 217 -14.92 10.21 0.05
C LEU A 217 -14.96 8.78 0.61
N ILE A 218 -16.04 8.47 1.32
CA ILE A 218 -16.38 7.08 1.64
C ILE A 218 -17.26 6.58 0.50
N ARG A 219 -16.75 5.68 -0.32
CA ARG A 219 -17.53 5.05 -1.39
C ARG A 219 -18.17 3.76 -0.89
N ARG A 220 -19.48 3.70 -1.01
CA ARG A 220 -20.30 2.51 -0.85
C ARG A 220 -20.99 2.28 -2.19
N PRO A 221 -20.35 1.59 -3.16
CA PRO A 221 -20.98 1.39 -4.46
C PRO A 221 -22.30 0.65 -4.28
N ASN A 222 -23.37 1.21 -4.81
CA ASN A 222 -24.63 0.49 -4.96
C ASN A 222 -24.43 -0.56 -6.05
N LEU A 223 -24.10 -1.77 -5.65
CA LEU A 223 -24.10 -2.91 -6.56
C LEU A 223 -25.51 -3.49 -6.54
N PRO A 224 -26.06 -3.90 -7.70
CA PRO A 224 -27.30 -4.66 -7.71
C PRO A 224 -27.14 -5.91 -6.82
N PRO A 225 -28.21 -6.43 -6.22
CA PRO A 225 -28.16 -7.68 -5.48
C PRO A 225 -27.59 -8.78 -6.36
N PRO A 226 -26.90 -9.79 -5.81
CA PRO A 226 -26.51 -10.97 -6.58
C PRO A 226 -27.78 -11.64 -7.11
N GLU A 227 -27.77 -12.00 -8.38
CA GLU A 227 -28.79 -12.88 -8.98
C GLU A 227 -28.79 -14.25 -8.33
#